data_1156f59d3ff106acd07ac3dae13fece5
#
_entry.id   1156f59d3ff106acd07ac3dae13fece5
#
_cell.length_a   1.000
_cell.length_b   1.000
_cell.length_c   1.000
_cell.angle_alpha   90.00
_cell.angle_beta   90.00
_cell.angle_gamma   90.00
#
_symmetry.space_group_name_H-M   'P 1'
#
loop_
_entity.id
_entity.type
_entity.pdbx_description
1 polymer ?
#
loop_
_entity_poly.entity_id
_entity_poly.type
_entity_poly.pdbx_seq_one_letter_code
_entity_poly.pdbx_strand_id
1 'polypeptide(L)'
;MENKTLNRMTLAIFAPLLMLTGIAGFFIPPQYRLMSGESAYNLFHLFFGAMGLFLVTATKDDLWASLFNLGFGLIDLYQVIASVVGLTPIQYFFWTYADDVAHVIIGFALVLIGGYGLRKWHAPDHR
;
A
#
# COMPACT_ATOMS: atom_id res chain seq x y z
N MET A 1 15.34 -19.68 -4.23
CA MET A 1 14.72 -19.16 -4.06
C MET A 1 14.57 -18.80 -2.93
N GLU A 2 14.85 -18.51 -2.48
CA GLU A 2 14.90 -18.19 -1.34
C GLU A 2 14.12 -17.18 -0.84
N ASN A 3 14.00 -16.79 0.32
CA ASN A 3 13.38 -15.61 0.88
C ASN A 3 12.04 -15.26 0.32
N LYS A 4 11.25 -16.28 0.01
CA LYS A 4 9.89 -16.04 -0.42
C LYS A 4 8.97 -16.05 0.77
N THR A 5 9.19 -15.08 1.66
CA THR A 5 8.34 -14.92 2.82
C THR A 5 7.00 -14.35 2.44
N LEU A 6 6.05 -14.44 3.34
CA LEU A 6 4.72 -13.87 3.12
C LEU A 6 4.83 -12.37 2.81
N ASN A 7 5.65 -11.64 3.56
CA ASN A 7 5.76 -10.20 3.35
C ASN A 7 6.38 -9.88 2.00
N ARG A 8 7.43 -10.59 1.61
CA ARG A 8 8.05 -10.34 0.31
C ARG A 8 7.10 -10.69 -0.84
N MET A 9 6.37 -11.79 -0.71
CA MET A 9 5.41 -12.17 -1.73
C MET A 9 4.26 -11.16 -1.81
N THR A 10 3.78 -10.71 -0.66
CA THR A 10 2.73 -9.71 -0.60
C THR A 10 3.17 -8.43 -1.29
N LEU A 11 4.37 -7.95 -0.98
CA LEU A 11 4.86 -6.71 -1.57
C LEU A 11 5.14 -6.88 -3.07
N ALA A 12 5.65 -8.04 -3.48
CA ALA A 12 5.92 -8.30 -4.91
C ALA A 12 4.65 -8.27 -5.75
N ILE A 13 3.50 -8.57 -5.15
CA ILE A 13 2.22 -8.51 -5.83
C ILE A 13 1.60 -7.11 -5.69
N PHE A 14 1.67 -6.56 -4.49
CA PHE A 14 0.98 -5.31 -4.17
C PHE A 14 1.60 -4.10 -4.86
N ALA A 15 2.93 -4.04 -4.92
CA ALA A 15 3.61 -2.87 -5.49
C ALA A 15 3.26 -2.64 -6.95
N PRO A 16 3.27 -3.68 -7.82
CA PRO A 16 2.81 -3.47 -9.20
C PRO A 16 1.35 -3.04 -9.28
N LEU A 17 0.50 -3.54 -8.38
CA LEU A 17 -0.91 -3.15 -8.36
C LEU A 17 -1.06 -1.68 -8.00
N LEU A 18 -0.24 -1.17 -7.07
CA LEU A 18 -0.24 0.26 -6.77
C LEU A 18 0.15 1.08 -7.99
N MET A 19 1.19 0.65 -8.70
CA MET A 19 1.63 1.37 -9.89
C MET A 19 0.55 1.37 -10.96
N LEU A 20 -0.08 0.21 -11.18
CA LEU A 20 -1.15 0.11 -12.16
C LEU A 20 -2.33 1.00 -11.80
N THR A 21 -2.66 1.09 -10.51
CA THR A 21 -3.73 1.98 -10.05
C THR A 21 -3.41 3.43 -10.40
N GLY A 22 -2.17 3.84 -10.15
CA GLY A 22 -1.75 5.20 -10.45
C GLY A 22 -1.76 5.48 -11.95
N ILE A 23 -1.22 4.55 -12.74
CA ILE A 23 -1.19 4.72 -14.19
C ILE A 23 -2.62 4.77 -14.74
N ALA A 24 -3.45 3.82 -14.35
CA ALA A 24 -4.82 3.75 -14.85
C ALA A 24 -5.61 5.01 -14.51
N GLY A 25 -5.34 5.59 -13.34
CA GLY A 25 -6.05 6.80 -12.92
C GLY A 25 -5.82 7.97 -13.86
N PHE A 26 -4.68 8.04 -14.53
CA PHE A 26 -4.42 9.10 -15.50
C PHE A 26 -5.13 8.89 -16.82
N PHE A 27 -5.49 7.65 -17.15
CA PHE A 27 -6.04 7.33 -18.46
C PHE A 27 -7.54 7.05 -18.46
N ILE A 28 -8.13 6.68 -17.33
CA ILE A 28 -9.55 6.39 -17.27
C ILE A 28 -10.33 7.69 -17.15
N PRO A 29 -11.27 7.94 -18.09
CA PRO A 29 -12.09 9.17 -18.02
C PRO A 29 -12.88 9.23 -16.70
N PRO A 30 -13.11 10.43 -16.17
CA PRO A 30 -13.76 10.59 -14.87
C PRO A 30 -15.10 9.85 -14.74
N GLN A 31 -15.88 9.80 -15.79
CA GLN A 31 -17.20 9.17 -15.74
C GLN A 31 -17.14 7.65 -15.60
N TYR A 32 -15.97 7.05 -15.83
CA TYR A 32 -15.80 5.61 -15.70
C TYR A 32 -14.98 5.21 -14.50
N ARG A 33 -14.58 6.16 -13.66
CA ARG A 33 -13.73 5.86 -12.51
C ARG A 33 -14.54 5.32 -11.35
N LEU A 34 -14.05 4.24 -10.78
CA LEU A 34 -14.55 3.72 -9.52
C LEU A 34 -13.77 4.32 -8.35
N MET A 35 -12.46 4.48 -8.54
CA MET A 35 -11.54 5.10 -7.59
C MET A 35 -11.35 6.57 -7.93
N SER A 36 -10.64 7.29 -7.06
CA SER A 36 -10.50 8.73 -7.20
C SER A 36 -9.92 9.16 -8.56
N GLY A 37 -8.76 8.65 -8.92
CA GLY A 37 -8.12 9.03 -10.18
C GLY A 37 -7.60 10.46 -10.24
N GLU A 38 -7.66 11.24 -9.17
CA GLU A 38 -7.10 12.58 -9.15
C GLU A 38 -5.59 12.55 -9.22
N SER A 39 -4.97 13.64 -9.72
CA SER A 39 -3.52 13.63 -9.95
C SER A 39 -2.70 13.30 -8.71
N ALA A 40 -3.02 13.90 -7.58
CA ALA A 40 -2.28 13.63 -6.34
C ALA A 40 -2.45 12.17 -5.92
N TYR A 41 -3.64 11.64 -6.05
CA TYR A 41 -3.94 10.24 -5.75
C TYR A 41 -3.11 9.32 -6.65
N ASN A 42 -3.08 9.61 -7.95
CA ASN A 42 -2.36 8.79 -8.92
C ASN A 42 -0.85 8.82 -8.66
N LEU A 43 -0.30 10.01 -8.40
CA LEU A 43 1.12 10.14 -8.13
C LEU A 43 1.52 9.44 -6.84
N PHE A 44 0.67 9.50 -5.83
CA PHE A 44 0.90 8.79 -4.57
C PHE A 44 1.02 7.28 -4.82
N HIS A 45 0.11 6.73 -5.61
CA HIS A 45 0.14 5.29 -5.91
C HIS A 45 1.36 4.91 -6.75
N LEU A 46 1.74 5.75 -7.71
CA LEU A 46 2.95 5.51 -8.50
C LEU A 46 4.20 5.54 -7.64
N PHE A 47 4.30 6.53 -6.76
CA PHE A 47 5.47 6.68 -5.91
C PHE A 47 5.63 5.49 -4.97
N PHE A 48 4.57 5.13 -4.27
CA PHE A 48 4.67 4.02 -3.32
C PHE A 48 4.79 2.67 -4.01
N GLY A 49 4.18 2.52 -5.18
CA GLY A 49 4.38 1.32 -5.97
C GLY A 49 5.83 1.15 -6.40
N ALA A 50 6.44 2.24 -6.89
CA ALA A 50 7.84 2.21 -7.28
C ALA A 50 8.76 1.94 -6.09
N MET A 51 8.47 2.56 -4.94
CA MET A 51 9.23 2.32 -3.73
C MET A 51 9.13 0.86 -3.30
N GLY A 52 7.93 0.29 -3.35
CA GLY A 52 7.74 -1.11 -2.98
C GLY A 52 8.50 -2.05 -3.90
N LEU A 53 8.46 -1.80 -5.21
CA LEU A 53 9.23 -2.59 -6.16
C LEU A 53 10.73 -2.47 -5.89
N PHE A 54 11.19 -1.27 -5.62
CA PHE A 54 12.60 -1.07 -5.29
C PHE A 54 12.98 -1.90 -4.07
N LEU A 55 12.19 -1.84 -3.01
CA LEU A 55 12.50 -2.56 -1.78
C LEU A 55 12.53 -4.07 -1.99
N VAL A 56 11.56 -4.61 -2.72
CA VAL A 56 11.48 -6.06 -2.89
C VAL A 56 12.56 -6.58 -3.83
N THR A 57 13.06 -5.75 -4.74
CA THR A 57 14.12 -6.18 -5.67
C THR A 57 15.51 -5.86 -5.16
N ALA A 58 15.68 -4.77 -4.40
CA ALA A 58 16.99 -4.34 -3.93
C ALA A 58 17.39 -4.97 -2.60
N THR A 59 16.43 -5.50 -1.84
CA THR A 59 16.73 -6.14 -0.56
C THR A 59 16.34 -7.61 -0.62
N LYS A 60 16.93 -8.42 0.24
CA LYS A 60 16.66 -9.86 0.26
C LYS A 60 16.06 -10.35 1.54
N ASP A 61 16.21 -9.60 2.63
CA ASP A 61 15.62 -10.02 3.88
C ASP A 61 14.16 -9.60 3.97
N ASP A 62 13.52 -10.03 5.03
CA ASP A 62 12.09 -9.79 5.22
C ASP A 62 11.79 -8.44 5.85
N LEU A 63 12.81 -7.78 6.40
CA LEU A 63 12.61 -6.59 7.22
C LEU A 63 11.95 -5.45 6.43
N TRP A 64 12.53 -5.14 5.28
CA TRP A 64 12.06 -3.97 4.52
C TRP A 64 10.67 -4.18 3.94
N ALA A 65 10.37 -5.41 3.49
CA ALA A 65 9.04 -5.71 3.02
C ALA A 65 8.02 -5.63 4.16
N SER A 66 8.39 -6.12 5.35
CA SER A 66 7.51 -6.06 6.51
C SER A 66 7.27 -4.62 6.94
N LEU A 67 8.31 -3.80 6.95
CA LEU A 67 8.18 -2.39 7.29
C LEU A 67 7.29 -1.64 6.30
N PHE A 68 7.49 -1.91 5.00
CA PHE A 68 6.65 -1.28 3.99
C PHE A 68 5.19 -1.68 4.17
N ASN A 69 4.94 -2.98 4.33
CA ASN A 69 3.56 -3.46 4.44
C ASN A 69 2.88 -2.88 5.67
N LEU A 70 3.55 -2.88 6.82
CA LEU A 70 2.99 -2.29 8.03
C LEU A 70 2.76 -0.79 7.85
N GLY A 71 3.78 -0.08 7.36
CA GLY A 71 3.69 1.37 7.20
C GLY A 71 2.62 1.77 6.20
N PHE A 72 2.58 1.12 5.05
CA PHE A 72 1.58 1.46 4.05
C PHE A 72 0.18 1.06 4.51
N GLY A 73 0.07 -0.06 5.23
CA GLY A 73 -1.21 -0.44 5.81
C GLY A 73 -1.74 0.62 6.77
N LEU A 74 -0.86 1.18 7.61
CA LEU A 74 -1.24 2.26 8.50
C LEU A 74 -1.65 3.51 7.73
N ILE A 75 -0.96 3.81 6.64
CA ILE A 75 -1.34 4.94 5.78
C ILE A 75 -2.74 4.70 5.20
N ASP A 76 -3.02 3.50 4.74
CA ASP A 76 -4.35 3.19 4.21
C ASP A 76 -5.44 3.39 5.25
N LEU A 77 -5.21 2.93 6.48
CA LEU A 77 -6.18 3.11 7.55
C LEU A 77 -6.35 4.59 7.90
N TYR A 78 -5.27 5.35 7.88
CA TYR A 78 -5.39 6.80 8.08
C TYR A 78 -6.23 7.44 6.98
N GLN A 79 -6.07 7.00 5.74
CA GLN A 79 -6.83 7.57 4.64
C GLN A 79 -8.34 7.38 4.84
N VAL A 80 -8.75 6.23 5.37
CA VAL A 80 -10.17 6.02 5.66
C VAL A 80 -10.65 7.01 6.71
N ILE A 81 -9.88 7.18 7.77
CA ILE A 81 -10.24 8.13 8.82
C ILE A 81 -10.33 9.54 8.24
N ALA A 82 -9.32 9.93 7.46
CA ALA A 82 -9.29 11.26 6.86
C ALA A 82 -10.46 11.47 5.91
N SER A 83 -10.82 10.43 5.15
CA SER A 83 -11.95 10.51 4.21
C SER A 83 -13.27 10.71 4.94
N VAL A 84 -13.49 9.97 6.04
CA VAL A 84 -14.74 10.01 6.76
C VAL A 84 -14.88 11.28 7.60
N VAL A 85 -13.77 11.73 8.21
CA VAL A 85 -13.78 12.84 9.15
C VAL A 85 -13.46 14.18 8.47
N GLY A 86 -12.91 14.14 7.26
CA GLY A 86 -12.60 15.37 6.54
C GLY A 86 -11.23 15.94 6.86
N LEU A 87 -10.24 15.07 7.07
CA LEU A 87 -8.87 15.50 7.36
C LEU A 87 -8.04 15.58 6.08
N THR A 88 -6.98 16.38 6.15
CA THR A 88 -6.04 16.47 5.03
C THR A 88 -5.40 15.10 4.79
N PRO A 89 -5.14 14.68 3.58
CA PRO A 89 -5.20 15.41 2.30
C PRO A 89 -6.48 15.19 1.49
N ILE A 90 -7.62 15.11 2.15
CA ILE A 90 -8.90 14.87 1.48
C ILE A 90 -9.12 15.86 0.31
N GLN A 91 -8.67 17.11 0.48
CA GLN A 91 -8.87 18.15 -0.54
C GLN A 91 -8.06 17.91 -1.81
N TYR A 92 -7.11 17.00 -1.78
CA TYR A 92 -6.30 16.67 -2.95
C TYR A 92 -6.57 15.27 -3.47
N PHE A 93 -7.02 14.36 -2.61
CA PHE A 93 -7.19 12.96 -2.99
C PHE A 93 -8.61 12.64 -3.43
N PHE A 94 -9.60 13.32 -2.88
CA PHE A 94 -11.01 13.12 -3.26
C PHE A 94 -11.39 11.65 -3.26
N TRP A 95 -11.17 10.96 -2.15
CA TRP A 95 -11.45 9.54 -2.04
C TRP A 95 -12.91 9.22 -2.30
N THR A 96 -13.15 8.15 -3.06
CA THR A 96 -14.50 7.64 -3.29
C THR A 96 -14.86 6.61 -2.23
N TYR A 97 -16.12 6.20 -2.23
CA TYR A 97 -16.54 5.12 -1.33
C TYR A 97 -15.75 3.83 -1.61
N ALA A 98 -15.51 3.53 -2.88
CA ALA A 98 -14.73 2.35 -3.25
C ALA A 98 -13.30 2.45 -2.74
N ASP A 99 -12.69 3.65 -2.76
CA ASP A 99 -11.37 3.87 -2.16
C ASP A 99 -11.41 3.53 -0.68
N ASP A 100 -12.41 4.00 0.04
CA ASP A 100 -12.51 3.79 1.48
C ASP A 100 -12.62 2.29 1.80
N VAL A 101 -13.47 1.57 1.07
CA VAL A 101 -13.64 0.13 1.28
C VAL A 101 -12.32 -0.59 1.01
N ALA A 102 -11.67 -0.27 -0.10
CA ALA A 102 -10.39 -0.89 -0.44
C ALA A 102 -9.34 -0.61 0.63
N HIS A 103 -9.27 0.63 1.11
CA HIS A 103 -8.27 1.00 2.12
C HIS A 103 -8.50 0.30 3.45
N VAL A 104 -9.75 0.07 3.85
CA VAL A 104 -10.02 -0.69 5.07
C VAL A 104 -9.50 -2.12 4.92
N ILE A 105 -9.89 -2.79 3.84
CA ILE A 105 -9.54 -4.19 3.63
C ILE A 105 -8.04 -4.36 3.48
N ILE A 106 -7.44 -3.59 2.59
CA ILE A 106 -6.01 -3.69 2.30
C ILE A 106 -5.20 -3.23 3.51
N GLY A 107 -5.63 -2.13 4.14
CA GLY A 107 -4.92 -1.59 5.29
C GLY A 107 -4.83 -2.58 6.43
N PHE A 108 -5.93 -3.20 6.80
CA PHE A 108 -5.90 -4.22 7.85
C PHE A 108 -5.05 -5.42 7.45
N ALA A 109 -5.19 -5.89 6.21
CA ALA A 109 -4.39 -7.03 5.74
C ALA A 109 -2.89 -6.71 5.82
N LEU A 110 -2.48 -5.53 5.34
CA LEU A 110 -1.07 -5.16 5.34
C LEU A 110 -0.52 -4.95 6.74
N VAL A 111 -1.32 -4.38 7.65
CA VAL A 111 -0.90 -4.20 9.03
C VAL A 111 -0.67 -5.56 9.70
N LEU A 112 -1.58 -6.49 9.49
CA LEU A 112 -1.45 -7.82 10.09
C LEU A 112 -0.25 -8.57 9.51
N ILE A 113 -0.08 -8.54 8.19
CA ILE A 113 1.01 -9.23 7.52
C ILE A 113 2.35 -8.60 7.89
N GLY A 114 2.43 -7.27 7.81
CA GLY A 114 3.66 -6.56 8.15
C GLY A 114 4.03 -6.72 9.61
N GLY A 115 3.02 -6.61 10.49
CA GLY A 115 3.25 -6.80 11.91
C GLY A 115 3.74 -8.20 12.25
N TYR A 116 3.17 -9.19 11.58
CA TYR A 116 3.63 -10.57 11.76
C TYR A 116 5.10 -10.72 11.35
N GLY A 117 5.48 -10.14 10.21
CA GLY A 117 6.86 -10.21 9.74
C GLY A 117 7.84 -9.55 10.70
N LEU A 118 7.49 -8.40 11.25
CA LEU A 118 8.35 -7.71 12.20
C LEU A 118 8.46 -8.48 13.51
N ARG A 119 7.36 -9.06 13.95
CA ARG A 119 7.39 -9.86 15.16
C ARG A 119 8.32 -11.06 15.01
N LYS A 120 8.26 -11.73 13.87
CA LYS A 120 9.17 -12.84 13.58
C LYS A 120 10.61 -12.38 13.49
N TRP A 121 10.84 -11.22 12.89
CA TRP A 121 12.19 -10.68 12.74
C TRP A 121 12.85 -10.47 14.10
N HIS A 122 12.07 -10.05 15.09
CA HIS A 122 12.60 -9.79 16.43
C HIS A 122 12.59 -11.02 17.34
N ALA A 123 12.11 -12.17 16.87
CA ALA A 123 12.11 -13.38 17.68
C ALA A 123 13.55 -13.85 17.93
N PRO A 124 13.85 -14.34 19.17
CA PRO A 124 15.23 -14.73 19.48
C PRO A 124 15.80 -15.79 18.56
N ASP A 125 14.99 -16.75 18.13
CA ASP A 125 15.46 -17.82 17.29
C ASP A 125 15.62 -17.41 15.84
N HIS A 126 15.21 -16.21 15.49
CA HIS A 126 15.39 -15.73 14.14
C HIS A 126 16.85 -15.47 13.81
N ARG A 127 17.64 -15.10 14.80
CA ARG A 127 19.05 -14.77 14.61
C ARG A 127 20.01 -15.95 14.89
#